data_d0a30b46db78ad82c1e23544168f19c9
#
_entry.id   d0a30b46db78ad82c1e23544168f19c9
#
_cell.length_a   1.000
_cell.length_b   1.000
_cell.length_c   1.000
_cell.angle_alpha   90.00
_cell.angle_beta   90.00
_cell.angle_gamma   90.00
#
_symmetry.space_group_name_H-M   'P 1'
#
loop_
_entity.id
_entity.type
_entity.pdbx_description
1 polymer ?
#
loop_
_entity_poly.entity_id
_entity_poly.type
_entity_poly.pdbx_seq_one_letter_code
_entity_poly.pdbx_strand_id
1 'polypeptide(L)'
;MLKSFEQTAALIAEKKLLHISGTEALLRKLPAGNWIGGSTEYFLAEGGGKVSGEVLDVLELPFAEYKFAAYDDKTLPDIAKDAYDNGFSIIILPFDSEVHRHYAENASGYESVFLKNIVGWIAGINLEAAGQTPIAVRGDTGEALTDKVAALHIGLPEGKIAQVNIVNIFTADPNSPVITFNEHGFAVKTCFVDGKETVLADYISEKNLDTKLPLVGDYSGAGINISVKNIENGVVYFYAPVFKGVEYRLPRPIADYVDAFHGKIGELGDVDSVFACNCILNFLYGGLEGKDLGGLYGPVTFGEIAWQLLNQTLVYLRIL
;
A
#
# COMPACT_ATOMS: atom_id res chain seq x y z
N MET A 1 -0.34 15.91 6.30
CA MET A 1 0.20 17.27 5.97
C MET A 1 1.70 17.30 6.20
N LEU A 2 2.45 17.89 5.28
CA LEU A 2 3.91 17.99 5.40
C LEU A 2 4.31 18.97 6.51
N LYS A 3 5.18 18.51 7.41
CA LYS A 3 5.66 19.25 8.59
C LYS A 3 7.18 19.14 8.72
N SER A 4 7.81 20.10 9.40
CA SER A 4 9.22 19.96 9.80
C SER A 4 9.37 18.95 10.94
N PHE A 5 10.61 18.56 11.20
CA PHE A 5 10.95 17.71 12.36
C PHE A 5 10.48 18.33 13.68
N GLU A 6 10.75 19.63 13.89
CA GLU A 6 10.41 20.36 15.11
C GLU A 6 8.89 20.45 15.32
N GLN A 7 8.13 20.71 14.24
CA GLN A 7 6.67 20.74 14.31
C GLN A 7 6.11 19.36 14.67
N THR A 8 6.68 18.30 14.10
CA THR A 8 6.27 16.93 14.41
C THR A 8 6.61 16.55 15.85
N ALA A 9 7.81 16.88 16.31
CA ALA A 9 8.22 16.63 17.70
C ALA A 9 7.33 17.38 18.71
N ALA A 10 6.88 18.60 18.37
CA ALA A 10 5.94 19.34 19.20
C ALA A 10 4.58 18.63 19.33
N LEU A 11 4.03 18.11 18.25
CA LEU A 11 2.77 17.32 18.29
C LEU A 11 2.92 16.04 19.12
N ILE A 12 4.07 15.37 19.05
CA ILE A 12 4.37 14.21 19.89
C ILE A 12 4.41 14.62 21.38
N ALA A 13 5.04 15.76 21.69
CA ALA A 13 5.09 16.28 23.06
C ALA A 13 3.68 16.66 23.60
N GLU A 14 2.77 17.07 22.73
CA GLU A 14 1.35 17.28 23.04
C GLU A 14 0.54 15.98 23.23
N LYS A 15 1.20 14.82 23.12
CA LYS A 15 0.60 13.48 23.23
C LYS A 15 -0.50 13.20 22.20
N LYS A 16 -0.44 13.84 21.06
CA LYS A 16 -1.34 13.55 19.93
C LYS A 16 -1.10 12.13 19.43
N LEU A 17 -2.16 11.44 19.02
CA LEU A 17 -2.05 10.17 18.29
C LEU A 17 -1.78 10.49 16.82
N LEU A 18 -0.64 9.99 16.29
CA LEU A 18 -0.15 10.37 14.96
C LEU A 18 0.14 9.14 14.09
N HIS A 19 -0.10 9.28 12.79
CA HIS A 19 0.52 8.48 11.76
C HIS A 19 1.57 9.36 11.06
N ILE A 20 2.81 8.87 10.95
CA ILE A 20 3.95 9.67 10.46
C ILE A 20 4.67 8.90 9.36
N SER A 21 4.96 9.56 8.24
CA SER A 21 5.83 9.01 7.20
C SER A 21 6.97 9.99 6.86
N GLY A 22 8.13 9.44 6.53
CA GLY A 22 9.33 10.23 6.23
C GLY A 22 10.56 9.36 6.07
N THR A 23 11.75 9.95 5.99
CA THR A 23 12.99 9.18 5.88
C THR A 23 13.27 8.36 7.14
N GLU A 24 13.97 7.22 6.98
CA GLU A 24 14.50 6.46 8.12
C GLU A 24 15.26 7.35 9.09
N ALA A 25 16.10 8.25 8.57
CA ALA A 25 16.94 9.14 9.38
C ALA A 25 16.15 10.13 10.24
N LEU A 26 15.01 10.64 9.75
CA LEU A 26 14.12 11.51 10.52
C LEU A 26 13.32 10.72 11.53
N LEU A 27 12.71 9.59 11.11
CA LEU A 27 11.88 8.76 11.98
C LEU A 27 12.63 8.24 13.20
N ARG A 28 13.89 7.80 13.04
CA ARG A 28 14.74 7.31 14.15
C ARG A 28 15.09 8.41 15.18
N LYS A 29 15.00 9.68 14.81
CA LYS A 29 15.29 10.80 15.70
C LYS A 29 14.06 11.31 16.44
N LEU A 30 12.86 10.96 16.01
CA LEU A 30 11.64 11.39 16.67
C LEU A 30 11.58 10.84 18.10
N PRO A 31 11.07 11.63 19.06
CA PRO A 31 10.88 11.14 20.42
C PRO A 31 9.82 10.03 20.46
N ALA A 32 9.93 9.15 21.46
CA ALA A 32 8.87 8.19 21.74
C ALA A 32 7.57 8.92 22.13
N GLY A 33 6.43 8.38 21.70
CA GLY A 33 5.11 8.97 21.90
C GLY A 33 4.01 8.17 21.22
N ASN A 34 2.82 8.75 21.15
CA ASN A 34 1.65 8.09 20.59
C ASN A 34 1.65 8.15 19.07
N TRP A 35 2.53 7.43 18.40
CA TRP A 35 2.57 7.43 16.95
C TRP A 35 3.00 6.08 16.36
N ILE A 36 2.59 5.86 15.12
CA ILE A 36 3.05 4.81 14.23
C ILE A 36 3.61 5.43 12.97
N GLY A 37 4.61 4.85 12.34
CA GLY A 37 5.15 5.40 11.11
C GLY A 37 5.95 4.42 10.29
N GLY A 38 6.36 4.87 9.11
CA GLY A 38 7.21 4.12 8.21
C GLY A 38 7.97 4.99 7.23
N SER A 39 9.02 4.42 6.63
CA SER A 39 9.90 5.16 5.75
C SER A 39 9.35 5.32 4.34
N THR A 40 9.40 6.55 3.84
CA THR A 40 9.24 6.97 2.45
C THR A 40 9.76 8.40 2.29
N GLU A 41 10.11 8.77 1.07
CA GLU A 41 10.45 10.16 0.70
C GLU A 41 9.46 10.75 -0.32
N TYR A 42 8.40 9.99 -0.64
CA TYR A 42 7.41 10.34 -1.64
C TYR A 42 6.08 10.64 -0.97
N PHE A 43 5.44 11.74 -1.36
CA PHE A 43 4.20 12.21 -0.75
C PHE A 43 3.23 12.74 -1.81
N LEU A 44 1.93 12.56 -1.59
CA LEU A 44 0.90 13.37 -2.19
C LEU A 44 0.44 14.41 -1.16
N ALA A 45 0.51 15.67 -1.51
CA ALA A 45 0.17 16.79 -0.64
C ALA A 45 -0.63 17.84 -1.43
N GLU A 46 -1.16 18.82 -0.72
CA GLU A 46 -1.74 20.00 -1.36
C GLU A 46 -0.68 20.66 -2.25
N GLY A 47 -1.07 20.93 -3.49
CA GLY A 47 -0.16 21.47 -4.51
C GLY A 47 0.61 20.41 -5.29
N GLY A 48 0.38 19.11 -5.02
CA GLY A 48 0.84 18.00 -5.86
C GLY A 48 1.81 17.03 -5.19
N GLY A 49 2.21 16.05 -5.99
CA GLY A 49 3.19 15.05 -5.58
C GLY A 49 4.56 15.67 -5.29
N LYS A 50 5.24 15.18 -4.25
CA LYS A 50 6.52 15.73 -3.76
C LYS A 50 7.48 14.61 -3.39
N VAL A 51 8.76 14.80 -3.71
CA VAL A 51 9.88 13.99 -3.19
C VAL A 51 10.69 14.84 -2.24
N SER A 52 10.89 14.39 -1.00
CA SER A 52 11.67 15.12 -0.02
C SER A 52 12.20 14.23 1.10
N GLY A 53 13.50 14.38 1.40
CA GLY A 53 14.13 13.77 2.56
C GLY A 53 14.13 14.65 3.82
N GLU A 54 13.54 15.86 3.77
CA GLU A 54 13.64 16.88 4.83
C GLU A 54 12.35 17.10 5.61
N VAL A 55 11.22 16.56 5.12
CA VAL A 55 9.91 16.74 5.73
C VAL A 55 9.33 15.40 6.19
N LEU A 56 8.34 15.48 7.06
CA LEU A 56 7.51 14.38 7.52
C LEU A 56 6.08 14.63 7.06
N ASP A 57 5.41 13.63 6.53
CA ASP A 57 3.96 13.68 6.41
C ASP A 57 3.34 13.21 7.72
N VAL A 58 2.52 14.07 8.32
CA VAL A 58 1.92 13.86 9.63
C VAL A 58 0.42 13.97 9.54
N LEU A 59 -0.23 12.89 9.94
CA LEU A 59 -1.67 12.79 10.09
C LEU A 59 -2.02 12.67 11.57
N GLU A 60 -2.82 13.61 12.09
CA GLU A 60 -3.39 13.52 13.43
C GLU A 60 -4.61 12.61 13.42
N LEU A 61 -4.67 11.66 14.35
CA LEU A 61 -5.74 10.69 14.50
C LEU A 61 -6.55 11.04 15.76
N PRO A 62 -7.73 11.65 15.65
CA PRO A 62 -8.46 12.17 16.80
C PRO A 62 -9.26 11.08 17.53
N PHE A 63 -8.62 9.97 17.87
CA PHE A 63 -9.22 8.81 18.52
C PHE A 63 -8.62 8.60 19.91
N ALA A 64 -9.52 8.28 20.88
CA ALA A 64 -9.11 8.10 22.27
C ALA A 64 -8.83 6.63 22.63
N GLU A 65 -9.44 5.69 21.93
CA GLU A 65 -9.27 4.26 22.18
C GLU A 65 -8.35 3.67 21.12
N TYR A 66 -7.17 3.23 21.54
CA TYR A 66 -6.18 2.64 20.64
C TYR A 66 -5.18 1.75 21.37
N LYS A 67 -4.52 0.88 20.62
CA LYS A 67 -3.38 0.09 21.10
C LYS A 67 -2.36 -0.12 19.99
N PHE A 68 -1.09 -0.14 20.38
CA PHE A 68 0.03 -0.46 19.52
C PHE A 68 0.38 -1.94 19.61
N ALA A 69 0.80 -2.54 18.51
CA ALA A 69 1.30 -3.90 18.44
C ALA A 69 2.45 -4.00 17.43
N ALA A 70 3.20 -5.09 17.51
CA ALA A 70 4.14 -5.48 16.46
C ALA A 70 4.00 -6.98 16.22
N TYR A 71 4.08 -7.37 14.94
CA TYR A 71 3.91 -8.77 14.52
C TYR A 71 5.12 -9.21 13.71
N ASP A 72 5.59 -10.42 13.99
CA ASP A 72 6.53 -11.17 13.16
C ASP A 72 5.76 -12.16 12.27
N ASP A 73 6.47 -12.93 11.46
CA ASP A 73 5.91 -13.94 10.55
C ASP A 73 4.96 -14.93 11.23
N LYS A 74 5.21 -15.26 12.51
CA LYS A 74 4.43 -16.25 13.28
C LYS A 74 3.17 -15.65 13.88
N THR A 75 3.21 -14.37 14.24
CA THR A 75 2.13 -13.64 14.92
C THR A 75 1.29 -12.80 13.97
N LEU A 76 1.69 -12.65 12.69
CA LEU A 76 0.92 -11.97 11.67
C LEU A 76 -0.57 -12.37 11.59
N PRO A 77 -0.95 -13.66 11.70
CA PRO A 77 -2.36 -14.05 11.70
C PRO A 77 -3.20 -13.46 12.84
N ASP A 78 -2.57 -13.03 13.93
CA ASP A 78 -3.27 -12.45 15.08
C ASP A 78 -3.70 -11.00 14.86
N ILE A 79 -3.27 -10.33 13.78
CA ILE A 79 -3.66 -8.93 13.46
C ILE A 79 -5.17 -8.72 13.51
N ALA A 80 -5.93 -9.62 12.87
CA ALA A 80 -7.39 -9.51 12.85
C ALA A 80 -8.04 -9.81 14.21
N LYS A 81 -7.48 -10.73 14.97
CA LYS A 81 -7.93 -11.10 16.30
C LYS A 81 -7.69 -9.96 17.32
N ASP A 82 -6.55 -9.28 17.18
CA ASP A 82 -6.21 -8.17 18.05
C ASP A 82 -6.94 -6.85 17.69
N ALA A 83 -7.50 -6.74 16.49
CA ALA A 83 -8.28 -5.58 16.07
C ALA A 83 -9.58 -5.44 16.87
N TYR A 84 -10.02 -4.20 17.10
CA TYR A 84 -11.32 -3.93 17.73
C TYR A 84 -12.47 -4.46 16.87
N ASP A 85 -13.56 -4.88 17.49
CA ASP A 85 -14.77 -5.31 16.78
C ASP A 85 -15.41 -4.15 16.03
N ASN A 86 -15.47 -2.97 16.66
CA ASN A 86 -15.87 -1.72 16.03
C ASN A 86 -14.63 -0.79 15.96
N GLY A 87 -13.97 -0.75 14.80
CA GLY A 87 -12.76 0.05 14.64
C GLY A 87 -12.05 -0.20 13.34
N PHE A 88 -10.78 0.15 13.32
CA PHE A 88 -9.88 -0.11 12.19
C PHE A 88 -8.43 -0.28 12.67
N SER A 89 -7.62 -0.81 11.80
CA SER A 89 -6.18 -0.97 12.05
C SER A 89 -5.37 -0.34 10.94
N ILE A 90 -4.32 0.40 11.30
CA ILE A 90 -3.28 0.84 10.38
C ILE A 90 -2.06 -0.04 10.61
N ILE A 91 -1.58 -0.69 9.56
CA ILE A 91 -0.40 -1.55 9.62
C ILE A 91 0.67 -1.08 8.63
N ILE A 92 1.93 -1.15 9.04
CA ILE A 92 3.07 -0.74 8.21
C ILE A 92 4.10 -1.86 8.21
N LEU A 93 4.47 -2.30 7.01
CA LEU A 93 5.44 -3.37 6.78
C LEU A 93 6.67 -2.84 6.07
N PRO A 94 7.89 -3.24 6.46
CA PRO A 94 9.09 -2.92 5.70
C PRO A 94 9.12 -3.65 4.36
N PHE A 95 9.45 -2.94 3.26
CA PHE A 95 9.55 -3.53 1.92
C PHE A 95 10.66 -4.60 1.87
N ASP A 96 10.40 -5.67 1.12
CA ASP A 96 11.31 -6.80 0.84
C ASP A 96 11.77 -7.58 2.09
N SER A 97 11.09 -7.41 3.23
CA SER A 97 11.26 -8.19 4.45
C SER A 97 10.54 -9.54 4.38
N GLU A 98 10.83 -10.44 5.31
CA GLU A 98 10.14 -11.73 5.40
C GLU A 98 8.67 -11.55 5.77
N VAL A 99 8.37 -10.63 6.70
CA VAL A 99 6.96 -10.33 7.06
C VAL A 99 6.18 -9.72 5.90
N HIS A 100 6.82 -8.93 5.03
CA HIS A 100 6.16 -8.41 3.82
C HIS A 100 5.76 -9.55 2.87
N ARG A 101 6.67 -10.46 2.58
CA ARG A 101 6.39 -11.62 1.69
C ARG A 101 5.34 -12.53 2.30
N HIS A 102 5.48 -12.85 3.60
CA HIS A 102 4.53 -13.70 4.31
C HIS A 102 3.11 -13.08 4.31
N TYR A 103 2.99 -11.79 4.60
CA TYR A 103 1.69 -11.09 4.57
C TYR A 103 1.09 -11.11 3.15
N ALA A 104 1.86 -10.76 2.14
CA ALA A 104 1.41 -10.72 0.76
C ALA A 104 0.88 -12.07 0.25
N GLU A 105 1.50 -13.17 0.65
CA GLU A 105 1.12 -14.52 0.23
C GLU A 105 -0.04 -15.11 1.04
N ASN A 106 -0.22 -14.73 2.30
CA ASN A 106 -1.08 -15.45 3.23
C ASN A 106 -2.22 -14.61 3.82
N ALA A 107 -2.17 -13.28 3.77
CA ALA A 107 -3.13 -12.42 4.50
C ALA A 107 -4.59 -12.70 4.18
N SER A 108 -4.91 -13.02 2.93
CA SER A 108 -6.28 -13.36 2.52
C SER A 108 -6.83 -14.64 3.17
N GLY A 109 -5.94 -15.48 3.71
CA GLY A 109 -6.29 -16.71 4.44
C GLY A 109 -6.34 -16.54 5.96
N TYR A 110 -6.01 -15.37 6.51
CA TYR A 110 -6.07 -15.16 7.96
C TYR A 110 -7.52 -15.15 8.44
N GLU A 111 -7.75 -15.81 9.57
CA GLU A 111 -9.08 -15.88 10.17
C GLU A 111 -9.64 -14.48 10.45
N SER A 112 -10.87 -14.23 10.00
CA SER A 112 -11.60 -12.97 10.22
C SER A 112 -10.99 -11.72 9.61
N VAL A 113 -9.93 -11.81 8.75
CA VAL A 113 -9.26 -10.63 8.18
C VAL A 113 -10.23 -9.71 7.44
N PHE A 114 -11.15 -10.26 6.66
CA PHE A 114 -12.14 -9.48 5.91
C PHE A 114 -13.31 -8.96 6.75
N LEU A 115 -13.40 -9.37 8.02
CA LEU A 115 -14.39 -8.87 8.97
C LEU A 115 -13.90 -7.65 9.75
N LYS A 116 -12.62 -7.30 9.61
CA LYS A 116 -11.98 -6.16 10.26
C LYS A 116 -11.56 -5.12 9.22
N ASN A 117 -11.58 -3.84 9.58
CA ASN A 117 -11.11 -2.78 8.70
C ASN A 117 -9.59 -2.64 8.84
N ILE A 118 -8.84 -3.32 7.99
CA ILE A 118 -7.37 -3.30 7.99
C ILE A 118 -6.91 -2.51 6.77
N VAL A 119 -6.22 -1.40 7.03
CA VAL A 119 -5.53 -0.57 6.04
C VAL A 119 -4.07 -0.44 6.39
N GLY A 120 -3.27 -0.01 5.46
CA GLY A 120 -1.86 0.22 5.70
C GLY A 120 -1.03 0.30 4.44
N TRP A 121 0.27 0.11 4.61
CA TRP A 121 1.19 0.28 3.51
C TRP A 121 2.56 -0.37 3.73
N ILE A 122 3.28 -0.50 2.64
CA ILE A 122 4.63 -1.04 2.61
C ILE A 122 5.61 0.14 2.62
N ALA A 123 6.40 0.24 3.69
CA ALA A 123 7.44 1.24 3.85
C ALA A 123 8.55 1.02 2.81
N GLY A 124 9.02 2.11 2.23
CA GLY A 124 10.00 2.10 1.15
C GLY A 124 11.21 2.98 1.44
N ILE A 125 11.97 3.21 0.39
CA ILE A 125 13.19 4.02 0.38
C ILE A 125 13.14 5.03 -0.78
N ASN A 126 14.08 5.94 -0.83
CA ASN A 126 14.32 6.70 -2.05
C ASN A 126 14.93 5.78 -3.12
N LEU A 127 14.29 5.70 -4.28
CA LEU A 127 14.73 4.82 -5.37
C LEU A 127 16.06 5.27 -6.02
N GLU A 128 16.43 6.54 -5.84
CA GLU A 128 17.70 7.10 -6.37
C GLU A 128 18.83 7.02 -5.34
N ALA A 129 18.53 6.67 -4.08
CA ALA A 129 19.53 6.61 -3.01
C ALA A 129 19.90 5.17 -2.66
N ALA A 130 21.20 4.88 -2.65
CA ALA A 130 21.72 3.58 -2.23
C ALA A 130 21.86 3.50 -0.70
N GLY A 131 21.75 2.28 -0.15
CA GLY A 131 22.10 2.00 1.24
C GLY A 131 21.04 2.39 2.29
N GLN A 132 19.85 2.77 1.87
CA GLN A 132 18.71 2.97 2.79
C GLN A 132 18.04 1.64 3.13
N THR A 133 17.44 1.57 4.31
CA THR A 133 16.68 0.41 4.78
C THR A 133 15.22 0.82 5.01
N PRO A 134 14.25 0.13 4.39
CA PRO A 134 12.85 0.35 4.72
C PRO A 134 12.58 -0.02 6.18
N ILE A 135 11.89 0.86 6.90
CA ILE A 135 11.52 0.63 8.30
C ILE A 135 10.06 0.93 8.57
N ALA A 136 9.45 0.15 9.44
CA ALA A 136 8.26 0.54 10.17
C ALA A 136 8.65 0.96 11.59
N VAL A 137 7.90 1.83 12.24
CA VAL A 137 8.25 2.34 13.57
C VAL A 137 7.05 2.29 14.50
N ARG A 138 7.29 1.75 15.70
CA ARG A 138 6.41 1.88 16.86
C ARG A 138 6.86 3.07 17.70
N GLY A 139 6.18 4.18 17.57
CA GLY A 139 6.52 5.40 18.29
C GLY A 139 6.37 5.28 19.80
N ASP A 140 5.45 4.45 20.30
CA ASP A 140 5.25 4.23 21.74
C ASP A 140 6.49 3.66 22.43
N THR A 141 7.29 2.86 21.72
CA THR A 141 8.56 2.31 22.18
C THR A 141 9.78 2.98 21.56
N GLY A 142 9.62 3.73 20.47
CA GLY A 142 10.70 4.23 19.64
C GLY A 142 11.41 3.14 18.83
N GLU A 143 10.83 1.93 18.72
CA GLU A 143 11.42 0.79 18.03
C GLU A 143 11.26 0.91 16.52
N ALA A 144 12.39 0.90 15.79
CA ALA A 144 12.42 0.81 14.34
C ALA A 144 12.53 -0.66 13.91
N LEU A 145 11.55 -1.11 13.17
CA LEU A 145 11.35 -2.50 12.76
C LEU A 145 11.76 -2.67 11.30
N THR A 146 12.64 -3.61 11.03
CA THR A 146 13.11 -3.95 9.67
C THR A 146 12.52 -5.25 9.14
N ASP A 147 11.99 -6.10 10.04
CA ASP A 147 11.37 -7.38 9.71
C ASP A 147 10.23 -7.73 10.68
N LYS A 148 9.47 -6.73 11.09
CA LYS A 148 8.20 -6.86 11.81
C LYS A 148 7.23 -5.81 11.33
N VAL A 149 5.95 -6.10 11.44
CA VAL A 149 4.86 -5.16 11.19
C VAL A 149 4.68 -4.26 12.40
N ALA A 150 4.64 -2.95 12.18
CA ALA A 150 4.08 -2.04 13.17
C ALA A 150 2.56 -1.95 12.97
N ALA A 151 1.78 -2.03 14.03
CA ALA A 151 0.33 -1.94 13.98
C ALA A 151 -0.21 -0.95 15.02
N LEU A 152 -1.21 -0.20 14.60
CA LEU A 152 -2.04 0.66 15.44
C LEU A 152 -3.50 0.25 15.24
N HIS A 153 -4.09 -0.33 16.28
CA HIS A 153 -5.49 -0.66 16.31
C HIS A 153 -6.26 0.46 17.00
N ILE A 154 -7.35 0.91 16.39
CA ILE A 154 -8.17 2.03 16.85
C ILE A 154 -9.59 1.55 17.03
N GLY A 155 -10.14 1.79 18.24
CA GLY A 155 -11.55 1.59 18.57
C GLY A 155 -12.37 2.82 18.20
N LEU A 156 -13.57 2.60 17.67
CA LEU A 156 -14.52 3.65 17.36
C LEU A 156 -15.65 3.68 18.36
N PRO A 157 -16.20 4.87 18.68
CA PRO A 157 -17.37 5.00 19.51
C PRO A 157 -18.59 4.37 18.84
N GLU A 158 -19.58 4.04 19.65
CA GLU A 158 -20.86 3.52 19.15
C GLU A 158 -21.50 4.46 18.13
N GLY A 159 -22.05 3.89 17.05
CA GLY A 159 -22.66 4.63 15.96
C GLY A 159 -21.69 5.18 14.91
N LYS A 160 -20.38 4.98 15.07
CA LYS A 160 -19.36 5.28 14.05
C LYS A 160 -18.89 4.00 13.39
N ILE A 161 -18.69 4.04 12.06
CA ILE A 161 -18.27 2.89 11.26
C ILE A 161 -17.10 3.29 10.39
N ALA A 162 -16.01 2.51 10.45
CA ALA A 162 -14.91 2.64 9.52
C ALA A 162 -15.25 2.01 8.16
N GLN A 163 -14.89 2.68 7.08
CA GLN A 163 -15.03 2.16 5.73
C GLN A 163 -13.71 2.25 4.99
N VAL A 164 -13.19 1.09 4.58
CA VAL A 164 -12.01 0.96 3.72
C VAL A 164 -12.45 1.08 2.27
N ASN A 165 -11.71 1.88 1.49
CA ASN A 165 -12.01 2.12 0.09
C ASN A 165 -10.73 2.01 -0.73
N ILE A 166 -10.86 1.55 -1.98
CA ILE A 166 -9.78 1.38 -2.94
C ILE A 166 -10.14 2.16 -4.20
N VAL A 167 -9.27 3.08 -4.60
CA VAL A 167 -9.33 3.73 -5.92
C VAL A 167 -8.40 2.97 -6.85
N ASN A 168 -8.96 2.28 -7.83
CA ASN A 168 -8.24 1.58 -8.86
C ASN A 168 -8.62 2.17 -10.22
N ILE A 169 -7.64 2.73 -10.94
CA ILE A 169 -7.86 3.29 -12.28
C ILE A 169 -7.83 2.22 -13.38
N PHE A 170 -7.36 1.00 -13.06
CA PHE A 170 -7.27 -0.09 -14.01
C PHE A 170 -8.53 -0.96 -13.98
N THR A 171 -8.97 -1.34 -15.15
CA THR A 171 -10.10 -2.27 -15.35
C THR A 171 -9.64 -3.34 -16.32
N ALA A 172 -9.90 -4.60 -16.02
CA ALA A 172 -9.59 -5.72 -16.91
C ALA A 172 -10.27 -5.53 -18.28
N ASP A 173 -9.52 -5.73 -19.36
CA ASP A 173 -10.10 -5.75 -20.70
C ASP A 173 -10.74 -7.12 -20.95
N PRO A 174 -12.07 -7.22 -21.10
CA PRO A 174 -12.75 -8.48 -21.34
C PRO A 174 -12.35 -9.15 -22.66
N ASN A 175 -11.76 -8.39 -23.60
CA ASN A 175 -11.31 -8.89 -24.88
C ASN A 175 -9.84 -9.37 -24.86
N SER A 176 -9.10 -9.11 -23.77
CA SER A 176 -7.75 -9.64 -23.62
C SER A 176 -7.78 -11.11 -23.27
N PRO A 177 -6.72 -11.88 -23.63
CA PRO A 177 -6.59 -13.28 -23.22
C PRO A 177 -6.66 -13.46 -21.70
N VAL A 178 -7.15 -14.60 -21.26
CA VAL A 178 -7.09 -15.02 -19.86
C VAL A 178 -5.70 -15.57 -19.57
N ILE A 179 -5.05 -15.03 -18.55
CA ILE A 179 -3.75 -15.50 -18.05
C ILE A 179 -3.98 -16.17 -16.71
N THR A 180 -3.48 -17.39 -16.52
CA THR A 180 -3.54 -18.11 -15.24
C THR A 180 -2.18 -18.70 -14.89
N PHE A 181 -1.97 -18.99 -13.61
CA PHE A 181 -0.73 -19.54 -13.08
C PHE A 181 -0.97 -20.86 -12.37
N ASN A 182 0.01 -21.79 -12.46
CA ASN A 182 -0.04 -23.10 -11.79
C ASN A 182 0.35 -23.06 -10.33
N GLU A 183 1.07 -22.03 -9.92
CA GLU A 183 1.60 -21.81 -8.58
C GLU A 183 1.37 -20.37 -8.17
N HIS A 184 1.54 -20.07 -6.90
CA HIS A 184 1.55 -18.72 -6.36
C HIS A 184 2.99 -18.26 -6.10
N GLY A 185 3.20 -16.94 -6.10
CA GLY A 185 4.49 -16.35 -5.75
C GLY A 185 4.81 -15.07 -6.50
N PHE A 186 5.95 -14.49 -6.12
CA PHE A 186 6.45 -13.23 -6.67
C PHE A 186 7.24 -13.39 -7.98
N ALA A 187 7.57 -14.62 -8.37
CA ALA A 187 8.40 -14.91 -9.54
C ALA A 187 7.83 -16.09 -10.31
N VAL A 188 7.61 -15.91 -11.60
CA VAL A 188 7.08 -16.96 -12.46
C VAL A 188 7.84 -17.02 -13.78
N LYS A 189 8.00 -18.24 -14.31
CA LYS A 189 8.60 -18.46 -15.63
C LYS A 189 7.51 -18.76 -16.67
N THR A 190 6.52 -19.59 -16.30
CA THR A 190 5.46 -20.04 -17.21
C THR A 190 4.09 -19.64 -16.69
N CYS A 191 3.19 -19.41 -17.62
CA CYS A 191 1.76 -19.16 -17.37
C CYS A 191 0.94 -19.90 -18.41
N PHE A 192 -0.38 -19.86 -18.28
CA PHE A 192 -1.30 -20.30 -19.32
C PHE A 192 -2.00 -19.07 -19.92
N VAL A 193 -1.91 -18.91 -21.22
CA VAL A 193 -2.62 -17.87 -21.98
C VAL A 193 -3.73 -18.57 -22.76
N ASP A 194 -4.99 -18.31 -22.42
CA ASP A 194 -6.17 -19.02 -22.92
C ASP A 194 -6.00 -20.55 -22.84
N GLY A 195 -5.44 -21.04 -21.73
CA GLY A 195 -5.21 -22.45 -21.49
C GLY A 195 -3.98 -23.05 -22.17
N LYS A 196 -3.22 -22.27 -22.95
CA LYS A 196 -1.97 -22.73 -23.58
C LYS A 196 -0.77 -22.34 -22.73
N GLU A 197 0.04 -23.33 -22.33
CA GLU A 197 1.28 -23.08 -21.59
C GLU A 197 2.25 -22.23 -22.41
N THR A 198 2.80 -21.19 -21.77
CA THR A 198 3.59 -20.16 -22.42
C THR A 198 4.66 -19.64 -21.44
N VAL A 199 5.85 -19.34 -21.92
CA VAL A 199 6.87 -18.61 -21.15
C VAL A 199 6.42 -17.16 -21.08
N LEU A 200 6.17 -16.65 -19.87
CA LEU A 200 5.56 -15.33 -19.68
C LEU A 200 6.44 -14.20 -20.22
N ALA A 201 7.76 -14.29 -20.01
CA ALA A 201 8.70 -13.29 -20.50
C ALA A 201 8.69 -13.20 -22.04
N ASP A 202 8.63 -14.35 -22.72
CA ASP A 202 8.55 -14.40 -24.18
C ASP A 202 7.22 -13.82 -24.67
N TYR A 203 6.10 -14.16 -24.01
CA TYR A 203 4.77 -13.61 -24.31
C TYR A 203 4.74 -12.08 -24.20
N ILE A 204 5.31 -11.52 -23.10
CA ILE A 204 5.42 -10.08 -22.89
C ILE A 204 6.20 -9.43 -24.04
N SER A 205 7.33 -10.03 -24.42
CA SER A 205 8.20 -9.52 -25.49
C SER A 205 7.54 -9.64 -26.88
N GLU A 206 6.98 -10.79 -27.22
CA GLU A 206 6.34 -11.03 -28.53
C GLU A 206 5.11 -10.14 -28.76
N LYS A 207 4.35 -9.87 -27.70
CA LYS A 207 3.18 -8.99 -27.76
C LYS A 207 3.51 -7.53 -27.52
N ASN A 208 4.78 -7.19 -27.25
CA ASN A 208 5.23 -5.85 -26.91
C ASN A 208 4.36 -5.21 -25.80
N LEU A 209 4.10 -5.98 -24.73
CA LEU A 209 3.27 -5.51 -23.63
C LEU A 209 3.99 -4.45 -22.81
N ASP A 210 3.27 -3.38 -22.46
CA ASP A 210 3.80 -2.36 -21.55
C ASP A 210 3.80 -2.89 -20.11
N THR A 211 4.99 -3.19 -19.58
CA THR A 211 5.17 -3.69 -18.21
C THR A 211 4.91 -2.67 -17.10
N LYS A 212 4.67 -1.40 -17.45
CA LYS A 212 4.18 -0.40 -16.50
C LYS A 212 2.71 -0.58 -16.16
N LEU A 213 1.96 -1.29 -17.02
CA LEU A 213 0.59 -1.64 -16.78
C LEU A 213 0.51 -2.97 -16.00
N PRO A 214 -0.35 -3.07 -14.97
CA PRO A 214 -0.48 -4.28 -14.18
C PRO A 214 -1.28 -5.35 -14.92
N LEU A 215 -1.13 -6.60 -14.53
CA LEU A 215 -2.18 -7.59 -14.72
C LEU A 215 -3.32 -7.30 -13.74
N VAL A 216 -4.56 -7.44 -14.17
CA VAL A 216 -5.74 -7.30 -13.31
C VAL A 216 -6.32 -8.68 -13.05
N GLY A 217 -6.21 -9.16 -11.81
CA GLY A 217 -6.74 -10.44 -11.36
C GLY A 217 -8.18 -10.31 -10.88
N ASP A 218 -9.00 -11.31 -11.19
CA ASP A 218 -10.38 -11.40 -10.67
C ASP A 218 -10.39 -12.18 -9.34
N TYR A 219 -10.59 -11.47 -8.25
CA TYR A 219 -10.73 -12.02 -6.90
C TYR A 219 -12.22 -11.99 -6.50
N SER A 220 -13.00 -12.90 -7.08
CA SER A 220 -14.44 -12.99 -6.83
C SER A 220 -15.20 -11.69 -7.16
N GLY A 221 -14.86 -11.08 -8.30
CA GLY A 221 -15.45 -9.83 -8.76
C GLY A 221 -14.70 -8.57 -8.34
N ALA A 222 -13.70 -8.68 -7.46
CA ALA A 222 -12.80 -7.56 -7.12
C ALA A 222 -11.56 -7.60 -8.02
N GLY A 223 -11.33 -6.53 -8.77
CA GLY A 223 -10.14 -6.38 -9.62
C GLY A 223 -8.91 -5.99 -8.78
N ILE A 224 -7.92 -6.90 -8.68
CA ILE A 224 -6.67 -6.67 -7.96
C ILE A 224 -5.52 -6.59 -8.97
N ASN A 225 -4.74 -5.51 -8.86
CA ASN A 225 -3.60 -5.29 -9.74
C ASN A 225 -2.36 -6.06 -9.27
N ILE A 226 -1.65 -6.67 -10.22
CA ILE A 226 -0.36 -7.31 -10.00
C ILE A 226 0.65 -6.69 -10.98
N SER A 227 1.59 -5.91 -10.45
CA SER A 227 2.52 -5.12 -11.27
C SER A 227 3.84 -5.86 -11.47
N VAL A 228 4.35 -5.83 -12.70
CA VAL A 228 5.66 -6.38 -13.05
C VAL A 228 6.76 -5.54 -12.40
N LYS A 229 7.68 -6.19 -11.68
CA LYS A 229 8.87 -5.56 -11.08
C LYS A 229 10.04 -5.51 -12.05
N ASN A 230 10.41 -6.67 -12.59
CA ASN A 230 11.46 -6.82 -13.61
C ASN A 230 11.34 -8.17 -14.31
N ILE A 231 12.08 -8.32 -15.39
CA ILE A 231 12.24 -9.58 -16.12
C ILE A 231 13.73 -9.91 -16.17
N GLU A 232 14.11 -11.07 -15.66
CA GLU A 232 15.49 -11.49 -15.60
C GLU A 232 15.62 -12.99 -15.87
N ASN A 233 16.52 -13.37 -16.77
CA ASN A 233 16.79 -14.78 -17.15
C ASN A 233 15.53 -15.57 -17.55
N GLY A 234 14.56 -14.91 -18.20
CA GLY A 234 13.29 -15.51 -18.63
C GLY A 234 12.28 -15.71 -17.49
N VAL A 235 12.53 -15.16 -16.31
CA VAL A 235 11.62 -15.14 -15.16
C VAL A 235 11.04 -13.73 -15.03
N VAL A 236 9.74 -13.64 -14.84
CA VAL A 236 9.04 -12.39 -14.55
C VAL A 236 8.85 -12.29 -13.04
N TYR A 237 9.33 -11.20 -12.46
CA TYR A 237 9.17 -10.85 -11.05
C TYR A 237 8.08 -9.80 -10.89
N PHE A 238 7.30 -9.92 -9.83
CA PHE A 238 6.20 -9.02 -9.51
C PHE A 238 6.41 -8.30 -8.18
N TYR A 239 5.71 -7.18 -7.99
CA TYR A 239 5.67 -6.47 -6.70
C TYR A 239 4.69 -7.07 -5.68
N ALA A 240 3.73 -7.88 -6.15
CA ALA A 240 2.85 -8.68 -5.32
C ALA A 240 2.72 -10.09 -5.93
N PRO A 241 2.38 -11.12 -5.14
CA PRO A 241 2.32 -12.48 -5.66
C PRO A 241 1.14 -12.68 -6.62
N VAL A 242 1.36 -13.47 -7.66
CA VAL A 242 0.28 -14.09 -8.41
C VAL A 242 -0.24 -15.31 -7.66
N PHE A 243 -1.48 -15.69 -7.90
CA PHE A 243 -2.11 -16.83 -7.23
C PHE A 243 -2.63 -17.86 -8.22
N LYS A 244 -2.43 -19.14 -7.89
CA LYS A 244 -3.03 -20.24 -8.62
C LYS A 244 -4.56 -20.17 -8.54
N GLY A 245 -5.22 -20.37 -9.68
CA GLY A 245 -6.68 -20.40 -9.76
C GLY A 245 -7.34 -19.02 -9.90
N VAL A 246 -6.55 -17.95 -9.91
CA VAL A 246 -7.03 -16.61 -10.23
C VAL A 246 -6.87 -16.37 -11.73
N GLU A 247 -7.89 -15.80 -12.37
CA GLU A 247 -7.85 -15.34 -13.75
C GLU A 247 -7.35 -13.91 -13.82
N TYR A 248 -6.30 -13.69 -14.60
CA TYR A 248 -5.72 -12.38 -14.84
C TYR A 248 -5.98 -11.94 -16.27
N ARG A 249 -6.12 -10.64 -16.48
CA ARG A 249 -6.26 -10.04 -17.80
C ARG A 249 -5.37 -8.81 -17.92
N LEU A 250 -5.07 -8.42 -19.14
CA LEU A 250 -4.47 -7.13 -19.41
C LEU A 250 -5.49 -6.02 -19.10
N PRO A 251 -5.06 -4.85 -18.61
CA PRO A 251 -5.97 -3.75 -18.36
C PRO A 251 -6.41 -3.10 -19.68
N ARG A 252 -7.53 -2.39 -19.63
CA ARG A 252 -7.89 -1.45 -20.70
C ARG A 252 -6.83 -0.35 -20.76
N PRO A 253 -6.49 0.14 -21.97
CA PRO A 253 -5.55 1.26 -22.11
C PRO A 253 -6.01 2.48 -21.32
N ILE A 254 -5.06 3.15 -20.65
CA ILE A 254 -5.25 4.43 -19.96
C ILE A 254 -4.52 5.50 -20.78
N ALA A 255 -5.24 6.52 -21.21
CA ALA A 255 -4.67 7.59 -22.01
C ALA A 255 -3.86 8.58 -21.17
N ASP A 256 -4.37 8.94 -19.99
CA ASP A 256 -3.72 9.83 -19.04
C ASP A 256 -4.01 9.36 -17.59
N TYR A 257 -2.96 9.20 -16.81
CA TYR A 257 -3.05 8.75 -15.41
C TYR A 257 -3.69 9.79 -14.50
N VAL A 258 -3.33 11.05 -14.69
CA VAL A 258 -3.85 12.16 -13.87
C VAL A 258 -5.32 12.33 -14.08
N ASP A 259 -5.74 12.36 -15.34
CA ASP A 259 -7.17 12.47 -15.73
C ASP A 259 -7.96 11.26 -15.20
N ALA A 260 -7.39 10.05 -15.28
CA ALA A 260 -8.03 8.84 -14.76
C ALA A 260 -8.22 8.90 -13.24
N PHE A 261 -7.21 9.39 -12.48
CA PHE A 261 -7.34 9.60 -11.04
C PHE A 261 -8.35 10.71 -10.71
N HIS A 262 -8.28 11.86 -11.38
CA HIS A 262 -9.25 12.94 -11.20
C HIS A 262 -10.68 12.48 -11.46
N GLY A 263 -10.90 11.69 -12.51
CA GLY A 263 -12.20 11.09 -12.80
C GLY A 263 -12.67 10.21 -11.64
N LYS A 264 -11.83 9.30 -11.16
CA LYS A 264 -12.17 8.39 -10.06
C LYS A 264 -12.37 9.11 -8.73
N ILE A 265 -11.50 10.05 -8.38
CA ILE A 265 -11.63 10.83 -7.13
C ILE A 265 -12.85 11.75 -7.22
N GLY A 266 -13.09 12.38 -8.38
CA GLY A 266 -14.27 13.21 -8.62
C GLY A 266 -15.62 12.46 -8.48
N GLU A 267 -15.65 11.16 -8.83
CA GLU A 267 -16.83 10.30 -8.61
C GLU A 267 -17.16 10.11 -7.10
N LEU A 268 -16.16 10.30 -6.22
CA LEU A 268 -16.33 10.12 -4.77
C LEU A 268 -17.00 11.33 -4.09
N GLY A 269 -16.96 12.51 -4.72
CA GLY A 269 -17.39 13.78 -4.11
C GLY A 269 -16.45 14.23 -2.99
N ASP A 270 -16.96 15.01 -2.04
CA ASP A 270 -16.19 15.41 -0.85
C ASP A 270 -15.92 14.19 0.04
N VAL A 271 -14.65 13.78 0.12
CA VAL A 271 -14.22 12.65 0.94
C VAL A 271 -13.51 13.17 2.18
N ASP A 272 -14.19 13.10 3.33
CA ASP A 272 -13.54 13.28 4.63
C ASP A 272 -12.79 11.97 5.00
N SER A 273 -11.55 11.85 4.53
CA SER A 273 -10.71 10.69 4.79
C SER A 273 -9.88 10.89 6.05
N VAL A 274 -9.85 9.88 6.90
CA VAL A 274 -9.00 9.85 8.10
C VAL A 274 -7.66 9.16 7.87
N PHE A 275 -7.45 8.59 6.70
CA PHE A 275 -6.19 7.99 6.25
C PHE A 275 -6.23 7.81 4.74
N ALA A 276 -5.13 8.06 4.06
CA ALA A 276 -4.93 7.70 2.65
C ALA A 276 -3.46 7.39 2.38
N CYS A 277 -3.22 6.50 1.40
CA CYS A 277 -1.89 6.22 0.85
C CYS A 277 -2.01 5.84 -0.63
N ASN A 278 -0.96 6.08 -1.41
CA ASN A 278 -0.93 5.82 -2.85
C ASN A 278 0.32 5.03 -3.24
N CYS A 279 0.25 4.27 -4.32
CA CYS A 279 1.35 3.46 -4.81
C CYS A 279 2.47 4.28 -5.44
N ILE A 280 3.72 3.91 -5.15
CA ILE A 280 4.91 4.48 -5.81
C ILE A 280 4.85 4.28 -7.34
N LEU A 281 4.28 3.19 -7.81
CA LEU A 281 4.15 2.93 -9.25
C LEU A 281 3.20 3.92 -9.91
N ASN A 282 2.12 4.32 -9.24
CA ASN A 282 1.26 5.40 -9.72
C ASN A 282 2.01 6.72 -9.79
N PHE A 283 2.81 7.02 -8.76
CA PHE A 283 3.61 8.23 -8.70
C PHE A 283 4.60 8.32 -9.87
N LEU A 284 5.34 7.23 -10.11
CA LEU A 284 6.36 7.17 -11.15
C LEU A 284 5.76 7.09 -12.56
N TYR A 285 4.85 6.15 -12.78
CA TYR A 285 4.30 5.90 -14.13
C TYR A 285 3.29 6.96 -14.55
N GLY A 286 2.56 7.55 -13.59
CA GLY A 286 1.69 8.69 -13.82
C GLY A 286 2.42 10.03 -13.87
N GLY A 287 3.72 10.07 -13.50
CA GLY A 287 4.48 11.31 -13.40
C GLY A 287 3.80 12.31 -12.47
N LEU A 288 3.43 11.85 -11.26
CA LEU A 288 2.59 12.64 -10.34
C LEU A 288 3.36 13.72 -9.58
N GLU A 289 4.68 13.80 -9.71
CA GLU A 289 5.46 14.89 -9.12
C GLU A 289 4.95 16.25 -9.63
N GLY A 290 4.63 17.16 -8.68
CA GLY A 290 4.05 18.46 -8.96
C GLY A 290 2.60 18.45 -9.46
N LYS A 291 1.94 17.27 -9.56
CA LYS A 291 0.55 17.17 -9.99
C LYS A 291 -0.36 16.88 -8.80
N ASP A 292 -1.37 17.72 -8.60
CA ASP A 292 -2.39 17.54 -7.58
C ASP A 292 -3.48 16.58 -8.10
N LEU A 293 -3.85 15.60 -7.27
CA LEU A 293 -4.93 14.66 -7.58
C LEU A 293 -6.30 15.10 -7.04
N GLY A 294 -6.38 16.28 -6.42
CA GLY A 294 -7.64 16.83 -5.93
C GLY A 294 -8.12 16.27 -4.58
N GLY A 295 -7.19 15.84 -3.72
CA GLY A 295 -7.49 15.29 -2.39
C GLY A 295 -6.87 13.91 -2.14
N LEU A 296 -7.20 13.31 -1.00
CA LEU A 296 -6.66 12.01 -0.57
C LEU A 296 -5.13 12.03 -0.45
N TYR A 297 -4.64 13.00 0.31
CA TYR A 297 -3.21 13.22 0.55
C TYR A 297 -2.65 12.22 1.57
N GLY A 298 -1.34 11.94 1.45
CA GLY A 298 -0.66 11.01 2.34
C GLY A 298 0.65 10.49 1.76
N PRO A 299 1.26 9.46 2.37
CA PRO A 299 2.47 8.84 1.86
C PRO A 299 2.24 8.16 0.51
N VAL A 300 3.27 8.22 -0.32
CA VAL A 300 3.41 7.36 -1.49
C VAL A 300 4.28 6.18 -1.09
N THR A 301 3.82 4.97 -1.33
CA THR A 301 4.24 3.74 -0.65
C THR A 301 4.65 2.64 -1.63
N PHE A 302 5.37 1.65 -1.17
CA PHE A 302 5.84 0.52 -2.00
C PHE A 302 4.80 -0.61 -2.14
N GLY A 303 3.57 -0.30 -1.81
CA GLY A 303 2.37 -1.13 -1.87
C GLY A 303 1.36 -0.67 -0.84
N GLU A 304 0.09 -0.76 -1.15
CA GLU A 304 -1.02 -0.41 -0.26
C GLU A 304 -1.60 -1.67 0.35
N ILE A 305 -2.22 -1.51 1.51
CA ILE A 305 -2.94 -2.59 2.18
C ILE A 305 -4.39 -2.18 2.37
N ALA A 306 -5.28 -3.00 1.83
CA ALA A 306 -6.69 -3.08 2.18
C ALA A 306 -7.00 -4.57 2.32
N TRP A 307 -6.88 -5.08 3.54
CA TRP A 307 -6.91 -6.50 3.94
C TRP A 307 -5.77 -7.35 3.37
N GLN A 308 -5.37 -7.12 2.15
CA GLN A 308 -4.28 -7.77 1.43
C GLN A 308 -3.39 -6.73 0.77
N LEU A 309 -2.24 -7.17 0.24
CA LEU A 309 -1.33 -6.30 -0.50
C LEU A 309 -1.93 -5.93 -1.86
N LEU A 310 -1.86 -4.65 -2.18
CA LEU A 310 -2.30 -4.06 -3.44
C LEU A 310 -1.13 -3.33 -4.12
N ASN A 311 -1.23 -3.19 -5.45
CA ASN A 311 -0.30 -2.38 -6.25
C ASN A 311 -1.07 -1.44 -7.18
N GLN A 312 -0.48 -0.30 -7.51
CA GLN A 312 -1.04 0.71 -8.42
C GLN A 312 -2.48 1.08 -8.06
N THR A 313 -2.73 1.22 -6.76
CA THR A 313 -4.00 1.69 -6.22
C THR A 313 -3.78 2.90 -5.33
N LEU A 314 -4.86 3.54 -4.90
CA LEU A 314 -4.91 4.44 -3.77
C LEU A 314 -5.89 3.84 -2.77
N VAL A 315 -5.45 3.69 -1.53
CA VAL A 315 -6.28 3.20 -0.43
C VAL A 315 -6.60 4.38 0.49
N TYR A 316 -7.87 4.49 0.88
CA TYR A 316 -8.27 5.46 1.89
C TYR A 316 -9.33 4.89 2.85
N LEU A 317 -9.39 5.48 4.03
CA LEU A 317 -10.34 5.12 5.08
C LEU A 317 -11.14 6.36 5.48
N ARG A 318 -12.44 6.21 5.64
CA ARG A 318 -13.33 7.22 6.18
C ARG A 318 -14.15 6.69 7.34
N ILE A 319 -14.63 7.60 8.18
CA ILE A 319 -15.54 7.29 9.28
C ILE A 319 -16.92 7.84 8.94
N LEU A 320 -17.91 6.94 9.00
CA LEU A 320 -19.33 7.26 8.78
C LEU A 320 -20.05 7.47 10.10
#